data_446ca1d98f51e220a474262d2f78b7cd
#
_entry.id   446ca1d98f51e220a474262d2f78b7cd
#
_cell.length_a   1.000
_cell.length_b   1.000
_cell.length_c   1.000
_cell.angle_alpha   90.00
_cell.angle_beta   90.00
_cell.angle_gamma   90.00
#
_symmetry.space_group_name_H-M   'P 1'
#
loop_
_entity.id
_entity.type
_entity.pdbx_description
1 polymer ?
#
loop_
_entity_poly.entity_id
_entity_poly.type
_entity_poly.pdbx_seq_one_letter_code
_entity_poly.pdbx_strand_id
1 'polypeptide(L)'
;MANKWLLSCLVYLEDEGDRINELCRTLEADGWQNYNGYVYENSAAGSPPFFYNLQTANIMILVLHQSVDDWQAGMDKVKDYEQRTGLKPQDLLETCNILLAVGEEWKNMMDSCQQIVPASETLDLGLREGGLTRFMGNARVYLAGLPAYNPRYVKFLAQKLPLIESALIRLQMVSSLMRDRNVTVTRERADIDHRLSNVLHSNLVLEQGKLKAVEDLETQIQALSSAYGILAGDFSLLAEGNNRLNTAIQKLRHMLLNEPVLDIGPEALHELIMPYEQRLQEVQASLDELRLSRENHQAAIDVVRSKVDIMMSKTNIETQQQIKDLMVLNTSMQKQSLTFQFAAGLIEFIVLAYYGHSLWKNLAHAAYESIPTSIQLVFVLLFSGGTVYCTHLWAEFLQGEHHVKKKVIATTAILLILFTVILIASVLYPAGVS
;
A
#
# COMPACT_ATOMS: atom_id res chain seq x y z
N MET A 1 21.51 34.18 38.42
CA MET A 1 21.90 32.83 37.95
C MET A 1 21.17 32.61 36.64
N ALA A 2 21.87 32.27 35.59
CA ALA A 2 21.24 31.90 34.32
C ALA A 2 20.45 30.62 34.54
N ASN A 3 19.21 30.62 34.11
CA ASN A 3 18.35 29.43 34.20
C ASN A 3 18.51 28.63 32.92
N LYS A 4 18.97 27.39 33.06
CA LYS A 4 19.18 26.44 31.95
C LYS A 4 18.21 25.29 32.00
N TRP A 5 17.72 24.86 30.86
CA TRP A 5 16.86 23.68 30.72
C TRP A 5 17.38 22.81 29.60
N LEU A 6 17.15 21.52 29.74
CA LEU A 6 17.34 20.51 28.73
C LEU A 6 15.98 19.87 28.42
N LEU A 7 15.59 19.90 27.15
CA LEU A 7 14.47 19.12 26.64
C LEU A 7 15.03 18.05 25.72
N SER A 8 14.95 16.80 26.13
CA SER A 8 15.35 15.67 25.31
C SER A 8 14.10 15.00 24.72
N CYS A 9 14.05 14.96 23.39
CA CYS A 9 12.94 14.43 22.62
C CYS A 9 13.35 13.10 22.03
N LEU A 10 12.75 12.01 22.50
CA LEU A 10 12.93 10.66 21.97
C LEU A 10 11.80 10.39 20.96
N VAL A 11 12.15 10.25 19.69
CA VAL A 11 11.20 10.06 18.59
C VAL A 11 11.16 8.58 18.24
N TYR A 12 9.98 7.96 18.27
CA TYR A 12 9.80 6.53 18.06
C TYR A 12 8.49 6.20 17.32
N LEU A 13 8.39 4.98 16.82
CA LEU A 13 7.14 4.49 16.23
C LEU A 13 6.21 3.96 17.32
N GLU A 14 4.92 4.06 17.12
CA GLU A 14 3.90 3.60 18.07
C GLU A 14 4.07 2.13 18.43
N ASP A 15 4.53 1.30 17.49
CA ASP A 15 4.76 -0.14 17.68
C ASP A 15 5.94 -0.46 18.62
N GLU A 16 6.85 0.50 18.86
CA GLU A 16 8.02 0.35 19.74
C GLU A 16 7.74 0.83 21.18
N GLY A 17 6.48 1.06 21.52
CA GLY A 17 6.06 1.67 22.79
C GLY A 17 6.42 0.89 24.06
N ASP A 18 6.64 -0.41 24.02
CA ASP A 18 6.86 -1.22 25.22
C ASP A 18 8.13 -0.82 25.99
N ARG A 19 9.25 -0.58 25.29
CA ARG A 19 10.52 -0.15 25.91
C ARG A 19 10.44 1.29 26.41
N ILE A 20 9.73 2.13 25.70
CA ILE A 20 9.47 3.51 26.13
C ILE A 20 8.62 3.52 27.41
N ASN A 21 7.64 2.64 27.51
CA ASN A 21 6.85 2.50 28.72
C ASN A 21 7.71 2.06 29.93
N GLU A 22 8.73 1.22 29.71
CA GLU A 22 9.69 0.84 30.74
C GLU A 22 10.57 2.02 31.15
N LEU A 23 11.02 2.83 30.20
CA LEU A 23 11.71 4.09 30.46
C LEU A 23 10.85 5.03 31.29
N CYS A 24 9.59 5.23 30.91
CA CYS A 24 8.64 6.08 31.66
C CYS A 24 8.47 5.61 33.11
N ARG A 25 8.34 4.30 33.34
CA ARG A 25 8.25 3.74 34.72
C ARG A 25 9.52 3.99 35.51
N THR A 26 10.67 3.85 34.90
CA THR A 26 11.97 4.10 35.55
C THR A 26 12.13 5.58 35.92
N LEU A 27 11.71 6.47 35.02
CA LEU A 27 11.70 7.91 35.28
C LEU A 27 10.75 8.28 36.44
N GLU A 28 9.55 7.71 36.47
CA GLU A 28 8.58 7.93 37.57
C GLU A 28 9.15 7.42 38.91
N ALA A 29 9.83 6.27 38.91
CA ALA A 29 10.48 5.74 40.12
C ALA A 29 11.61 6.65 40.62
N ASP A 30 12.30 7.35 39.72
CA ASP A 30 13.37 8.31 40.05
C ASP A 30 12.82 9.75 40.30
N GLY A 31 11.50 9.90 40.43
CA GLY A 31 10.86 11.15 40.86
C GLY A 31 10.49 12.12 39.73
N TRP A 32 10.53 11.67 38.46
CA TRP A 32 10.01 12.47 37.35
C TRP A 32 8.49 12.46 37.39
N GLN A 33 7.89 13.60 37.01
CA GLN A 33 6.44 13.73 36.94
C GLN A 33 5.96 13.45 35.52
N ASN A 34 4.90 12.63 35.40
CA ASN A 34 4.28 12.29 34.12
C ASN A 34 3.06 13.20 33.90
N TYR A 35 3.01 13.88 32.76
CA TYR A 35 1.90 14.75 32.37
C TYR A 35 1.31 14.36 31.02
N ASN A 36 0.01 14.61 30.83
CA ASN A 36 -0.67 14.39 29.55
C ASN A 36 -0.33 15.46 28.47
N GLY A 37 0.72 16.24 28.69
CA GLY A 37 1.20 17.30 27.80
C GLY A 37 2.06 18.28 28.55
N TYR A 38 2.60 19.28 27.84
CA TYR A 38 3.41 20.31 28.47
C TYR A 38 2.62 21.15 29.48
N VAL A 39 3.10 21.20 30.71
CA VAL A 39 2.52 21.97 31.80
C VAL A 39 3.40 23.21 32.07
N TYR A 40 2.86 24.36 31.75
CA TYR A 40 3.59 25.63 31.86
C TYR A 40 4.02 25.95 33.29
N GLU A 41 3.14 25.69 34.28
CA GLU A 41 3.39 26.00 35.68
C GLU A 41 4.60 25.26 36.27
N ASN A 42 4.97 24.13 35.67
CA ASN A 42 6.05 23.27 36.12
C ASN A 42 7.37 23.50 35.34
N SER A 43 7.44 24.49 34.47
CA SER A 43 8.65 24.81 33.72
C SER A 43 9.47 25.94 34.35
N ALA A 44 9.14 26.36 35.58
CA ALA A 44 9.95 27.32 36.33
C ALA A 44 11.28 26.72 36.80
N ALA A 45 12.28 27.58 36.98
CA ALA A 45 13.59 27.13 37.50
C ALA A 45 13.44 26.46 38.84
N GLY A 46 14.03 25.27 39.02
CA GLY A 46 13.96 24.49 40.25
C GLY A 46 12.72 23.61 40.39
N SER A 47 11.85 23.57 39.38
CA SER A 47 10.77 22.58 39.34
C SER A 47 11.32 21.16 39.17
N PRO A 48 10.61 20.14 39.71
CA PRO A 48 11.00 18.76 39.49
C PRO A 48 11.00 18.43 37.99
N PRO A 49 11.86 17.51 37.54
CA PRO A 49 11.86 17.09 36.15
C PRO A 49 10.54 16.39 35.80
N PHE A 50 10.09 16.57 34.58
CA PHE A 50 8.86 15.97 34.09
C PHE A 50 8.97 15.51 32.64
N PHE A 51 8.05 14.64 32.22
CA PHE A 51 7.95 14.18 30.86
C PHE A 51 6.49 14.11 30.40
N TYR A 52 6.30 14.09 29.09
CA TYR A 52 5.01 13.98 28.43
C TYR A 52 5.18 13.45 27.02
N ASN A 53 4.10 12.90 26.46
CA ASN A 53 4.08 12.40 25.09
C ASN A 53 3.38 13.39 24.16
N LEU A 54 3.95 13.54 22.96
CA LEU A 54 3.34 14.19 21.82
C LEU A 54 3.13 13.14 20.72
N GLN A 55 2.04 13.27 19.96
CA GLN A 55 1.71 12.33 18.89
C GLN A 55 1.48 13.05 17.58
N THR A 56 2.04 12.50 16.50
CA THR A 56 1.78 12.92 15.13
C THR A 56 1.62 11.70 14.23
N ALA A 57 0.43 11.43 13.75
CA ALA A 57 0.14 10.23 12.96
C ALA A 57 0.69 8.97 13.67
N ASN A 58 1.68 8.27 13.10
CA ASN A 58 2.26 7.05 13.65
C ASN A 58 3.60 7.30 14.40
N ILE A 59 3.98 8.57 14.59
CA ILE A 59 5.21 8.94 15.30
C ILE A 59 4.82 9.49 16.67
N MET A 60 5.43 8.90 17.69
CA MET A 60 5.34 9.33 19.07
C MET A 60 6.63 10.06 19.47
N ILE A 61 6.52 11.04 20.33
CA ILE A 61 7.65 11.81 20.83
C ILE A 61 7.53 11.87 22.35
N LEU A 62 8.45 11.22 23.06
CA LEU A 62 8.59 11.40 24.49
C LEU A 62 9.49 12.59 24.75
N VAL A 63 8.98 13.62 25.38
CA VAL A 63 9.73 14.83 25.75
C VAL A 63 10.07 14.77 27.22
N LEU A 64 11.36 14.74 27.54
CA LEU A 64 11.91 14.83 28.87
C LEU A 64 12.32 16.28 29.15
N HIS A 65 11.73 16.93 30.13
CA HIS A 65 11.98 18.31 30.48
C HIS A 65 12.62 18.42 31.87
N GLN A 66 13.81 18.99 31.94
CA GLN A 66 14.52 19.18 33.21
C GLN A 66 15.29 20.52 33.27
N SER A 67 15.34 21.09 34.47
CA SER A 67 16.26 22.19 34.75
C SER A 67 17.64 21.61 35.03
N VAL A 68 18.70 22.24 34.49
CA VAL A 68 20.07 21.73 34.61
C VAL A 68 21.03 22.91 34.87
N ASP A 69 22.09 22.63 35.59
CA ASP A 69 23.19 23.59 35.77
C ASP A 69 24.16 23.48 34.58
N ASP A 70 24.33 22.27 34.06
CA ASP A 70 25.14 21.96 32.88
C ASP A 70 24.39 21.02 31.94
N TRP A 71 24.37 21.38 30.64
CA TRP A 71 23.67 20.60 29.61
C TRP A 71 24.31 19.24 29.35
N GLN A 72 25.65 19.15 29.42
CA GLN A 72 26.34 17.87 29.22
C GLN A 72 25.95 16.86 30.27
N ALA A 73 25.99 17.26 31.54
CA ALA A 73 25.57 16.42 32.65
C ALA A 73 24.09 16.00 32.53
N GLY A 74 23.23 16.90 32.06
CA GLY A 74 21.83 16.60 31.77
C GLY A 74 21.64 15.55 30.70
N MET A 75 22.38 15.65 29.59
CA MET A 75 22.32 14.67 28.50
C MET A 75 22.92 13.32 28.90
N ASP A 76 24.00 13.30 29.66
CA ASP A 76 24.59 12.07 30.16
C ASP A 76 23.64 11.33 31.12
N LYS A 77 22.86 12.08 31.91
CA LYS A 77 21.80 11.51 32.75
C LYS A 77 20.69 10.86 31.89
N VAL A 78 20.26 11.47 30.78
CA VAL A 78 19.27 10.86 29.88
C VAL A 78 19.83 9.60 29.25
N LYS A 79 21.07 9.60 28.78
CA LYS A 79 21.73 8.40 28.26
C LYS A 79 21.85 7.28 29.30
N ASP A 80 22.10 7.61 30.58
CA ASP A 80 22.10 6.62 31.66
C ASP A 80 20.72 5.96 31.80
N TYR A 81 19.63 6.71 31.70
CA TYR A 81 18.28 6.14 31.69
C TYR A 81 18.05 5.23 30.49
N GLU A 82 18.44 5.65 29.28
CA GLU A 82 18.37 4.81 28.07
C GLU A 82 19.14 3.49 28.27
N GLN A 83 20.34 3.55 28.81
CA GLN A 83 21.16 2.37 29.08
C GLN A 83 20.55 1.45 30.16
N ARG A 84 20.05 2.01 31.27
CA ARG A 84 19.42 1.23 32.37
C ARG A 84 18.16 0.50 31.91
N THR A 85 17.40 1.08 31.00
CA THR A 85 16.19 0.46 30.44
C THR A 85 16.47 -0.41 29.23
N GLY A 86 17.74 -0.48 28.77
CA GLY A 86 18.12 -1.25 27.60
C GLY A 86 17.56 -0.70 26.28
N LEU A 87 17.17 0.57 26.28
CA LEU A 87 16.73 1.25 25.07
C LEU A 87 17.92 1.42 24.11
N LYS A 88 17.78 0.91 22.90
CA LYS A 88 18.84 0.96 21.90
C LYS A 88 18.57 2.04 20.88
N PRO A 89 19.60 2.60 20.22
CA PRO A 89 19.41 3.58 19.15
C PRO A 89 18.49 3.09 18.03
N GLN A 90 18.42 1.78 17.78
CA GLN A 90 17.55 1.17 16.77
C GLN A 90 16.06 1.16 17.16
N ASP A 91 15.74 1.34 18.44
CA ASP A 91 14.36 1.41 18.96
C ASP A 91 13.80 2.84 18.82
N LEU A 92 14.66 3.79 18.48
CA LEU A 92 14.32 5.19 18.24
C LEU A 92 14.50 5.53 16.76
N LEU A 93 13.60 6.34 16.23
CA LEU A 93 13.80 6.95 14.92
C LEU A 93 14.92 7.98 15.00
N GLU A 94 14.94 8.78 16.09
CA GLU A 94 15.94 9.82 16.31
C GLU A 94 15.83 10.34 17.75
N THR A 95 16.90 10.98 18.21
CA THR A 95 16.92 11.75 19.46
C THR A 95 17.25 13.21 19.15
N CYS A 96 16.47 14.13 19.69
CA CYS A 96 16.68 15.56 19.53
C CYS A 96 16.81 16.23 20.91
N ASN A 97 17.83 17.03 21.11
CA ASN A 97 18.05 17.77 22.34
C ASN A 97 17.89 19.27 22.10
N ILE A 98 17.10 19.92 22.93
CA ILE A 98 16.88 21.37 22.91
C ILE A 98 17.51 21.94 24.18
N LEU A 99 18.58 22.69 23.99
CA LEU A 99 19.34 23.38 25.04
C LEU A 99 18.78 24.79 25.17
N LEU A 100 18.09 25.08 26.27
CA LEU A 100 17.49 26.39 26.50
C LEU A 100 18.22 27.10 27.63
N ALA A 101 18.57 28.39 27.42
CA ALA A 101 19.01 29.27 28.48
C ALA A 101 18.24 30.59 28.46
N VAL A 102 18.03 31.15 29.61
CA VAL A 102 17.35 32.43 29.80
C VAL A 102 18.24 33.41 30.57
N GLY A 103 18.39 34.61 30.01
CA GLY A 103 19.22 35.66 30.63
C GLY A 103 20.72 35.46 30.51
N GLU A 104 21.20 34.59 29.62
CA GLU A 104 22.61 34.37 29.31
C GLU A 104 22.97 35.03 27.98
N GLU A 105 24.21 35.52 27.86
CA GLU A 105 24.70 36.06 26.60
C GLU A 105 24.83 34.97 25.53
N TRP A 106 24.33 35.25 24.33
CA TRP A 106 24.31 34.28 23.21
C TRP A 106 25.68 33.69 22.90
N LYS A 107 26.73 34.50 22.96
CA LYS A 107 28.10 34.04 22.71
C LYS A 107 28.54 32.94 23.69
N ASN A 108 28.28 33.15 24.98
CA ASN A 108 28.66 32.20 26.03
C ASN A 108 27.90 30.88 25.88
N MET A 109 26.63 30.94 25.47
CA MET A 109 25.81 29.76 25.19
C MET A 109 26.34 28.99 23.99
N MET A 110 26.69 29.69 22.91
CA MET A 110 27.29 29.09 21.70
C MET A 110 28.61 28.38 22.01
N ASP A 111 29.49 29.04 22.74
CA ASP A 111 30.80 28.48 23.15
C ASP A 111 30.60 27.20 24.01
N SER A 112 29.65 27.22 24.92
CA SER A 112 29.28 26.05 25.74
C SER A 112 28.70 24.94 24.89
N CYS A 113 27.83 25.25 23.94
CA CYS A 113 27.20 24.26 23.06
C CYS A 113 28.23 23.66 22.09
N GLN A 114 29.19 24.43 21.58
CA GLN A 114 30.25 23.92 20.71
C GLN A 114 31.18 22.91 21.41
N GLN A 115 31.33 22.99 22.73
CA GLN A 115 32.03 21.96 23.51
C GLN A 115 31.26 20.62 23.55
N ILE A 116 29.93 20.68 23.52
CA ILE A 116 29.06 19.54 23.53
C ILE A 116 28.95 18.90 22.14
N VAL A 117 28.82 19.77 21.10
CA VAL A 117 28.62 19.37 19.70
C VAL A 117 29.75 19.97 18.86
N PRO A 118 30.93 19.35 18.88
CA PRO A 118 32.08 19.91 18.15
C PRO A 118 31.91 19.80 16.62
N ALA A 119 32.40 20.79 15.92
CA ALA A 119 32.59 20.84 14.48
C ALA A 119 31.31 20.55 13.62
N SER A 120 30.15 21.03 14.06
CA SER A 120 28.92 20.96 13.26
C SER A 120 28.63 22.26 12.54
N GLU A 121 28.14 22.17 11.31
CA GLU A 121 27.52 23.30 10.64
C GLU A 121 26.30 23.76 11.45
N THR A 122 26.04 25.05 11.45
CA THR A 122 24.90 25.60 12.21
C THR A 122 23.92 26.28 11.29
N LEU A 123 22.64 26.07 11.53
CA LEU A 123 21.57 26.72 10.82
C LEU A 123 20.78 27.60 11.81
N ASP A 124 20.80 28.90 11.56
CA ASP A 124 20.06 29.86 12.38
C ASP A 124 18.58 29.92 11.93
N LEU A 125 17.72 29.42 12.80
CA LEU A 125 16.27 29.45 12.56
C LEU A 125 15.62 30.74 13.09
N GLY A 126 16.29 31.47 13.99
CA GLY A 126 15.82 32.69 14.59
C GLY A 126 14.58 32.57 15.45
N LEU A 127 14.51 33.33 16.53
CA LEU A 127 13.29 33.63 17.27
C LEU A 127 13.05 35.13 17.25
N ARG A 128 11.81 35.59 17.25
CA ARG A 128 11.53 37.06 17.29
C ARG A 128 12.06 37.75 18.53
N GLU A 129 12.11 37.03 19.65
CA GLU A 129 12.69 37.53 20.91
C GLU A 129 13.71 36.51 21.42
N GLY A 130 14.88 36.46 20.79
CA GLY A 130 15.96 35.55 21.18
C GLY A 130 16.64 34.89 19.98
N GLY A 131 17.42 33.85 20.24
CA GLY A 131 18.09 33.04 19.23
C GLY A 131 17.64 31.61 19.22
N LEU A 132 17.59 30.98 18.05
CA LEU A 132 17.38 29.53 17.88
C LEU A 132 18.30 29.06 16.76
N THR A 133 19.28 28.26 17.12
CA THR A 133 20.22 27.68 16.16
C THR A 133 20.14 26.17 16.21
N ARG A 134 20.07 25.55 15.06
CA ARG A 134 20.14 24.10 14.88
C ARG A 134 21.55 23.69 14.51
N PHE A 135 22.10 22.72 15.21
CA PHE A 135 23.39 22.13 14.89
C PHE A 135 23.19 20.95 13.92
N MET A 136 23.85 21.03 12.78
CA MET A 136 23.78 20.05 11.71
C MET A 136 24.90 19.03 11.90
N GLY A 137 24.60 17.86 12.50
CA GLY A 137 25.60 16.83 12.78
C GLY A 137 24.92 15.49 13.05
N ASN A 138 25.70 14.55 13.62
CA ASN A 138 25.19 13.24 13.99
C ASN A 138 24.15 13.27 15.12
N ALA A 139 24.21 14.32 15.97
CA ALA A 139 23.22 14.58 17.00
C ALA A 139 22.34 15.78 16.61
N ARG A 140 21.05 15.66 16.73
CA ARG A 140 20.11 16.75 16.49
C ARG A 140 20.02 17.62 17.73
N VAL A 141 20.73 18.71 17.74
CA VAL A 141 20.80 19.65 18.86
C VAL A 141 20.32 21.02 18.43
N TYR A 142 19.45 21.60 19.23
CA TYR A 142 19.01 23.00 19.11
C TYR A 142 19.51 23.77 20.31
N LEU A 143 20.06 24.95 20.05
CA LEU A 143 20.35 25.93 21.09
C LEU A 143 19.33 27.06 21.01
N ALA A 144 18.63 27.29 22.11
CA ALA A 144 17.65 28.35 22.23
C ALA A 144 18.08 29.32 23.36
N GLY A 145 18.12 30.59 23.05
CA GLY A 145 18.45 31.67 24.01
C GLY A 145 17.35 32.71 24.09
N LEU A 146 16.85 32.94 25.29
CA LEU A 146 15.84 33.95 25.54
C LEU A 146 16.40 35.05 26.47
N PRO A 147 16.19 36.36 26.18
CA PRO A 147 16.64 37.41 27.05
C PRO A 147 15.92 37.43 28.40
N ALA A 148 14.68 37.02 28.40
CA ALA A 148 13.85 36.88 29.59
C ALA A 148 12.93 35.64 29.45
N TYR A 149 12.50 35.09 30.56
CA TYR A 149 11.54 33.97 30.57
C TYR A 149 10.22 34.42 29.96
N ASN A 150 9.87 33.81 28.82
CA ASN A 150 8.62 34.05 28.12
C ASN A 150 7.90 32.73 27.84
N PRO A 151 6.73 32.51 28.46
CA PRO A 151 5.97 31.27 28.38
C PRO A 151 5.63 30.82 26.98
N ARG A 152 5.38 31.78 26.08
CA ARG A 152 5.03 31.53 24.69
C ARG A 152 6.17 30.83 23.93
N TYR A 153 7.40 31.30 24.14
CA TYR A 153 8.59 30.72 23.50
C TYR A 153 8.94 29.36 24.10
N VAL A 154 8.88 29.23 25.43
CA VAL A 154 9.13 27.94 26.10
C VAL A 154 8.10 26.91 25.66
N LYS A 155 6.81 27.27 25.55
CA LYS A 155 5.76 26.39 25.01
C LYS A 155 6.03 25.99 23.56
N PHE A 156 6.51 26.91 22.73
CA PHE A 156 6.92 26.62 21.37
C PHE A 156 8.05 25.58 21.35
N LEU A 157 9.12 25.79 22.11
CA LEU A 157 10.26 24.89 22.20
C LEU A 157 9.87 23.52 22.74
N ALA A 158 8.94 23.46 23.68
CA ALA A 158 8.51 22.21 24.30
C ALA A 158 7.47 21.42 23.51
N GLN A 159 6.61 22.06 22.74
CA GLN A 159 5.52 21.39 22.03
C GLN A 159 5.66 21.44 20.50
N LYS A 160 5.96 22.63 19.98
CA LYS A 160 5.94 22.86 18.52
C LYS A 160 7.24 22.42 17.83
N LEU A 161 8.38 22.76 18.42
CA LEU A 161 9.67 22.41 17.87
C LEU A 161 9.88 20.89 17.76
N PRO A 162 9.52 20.05 18.75
CA PRO A 162 9.56 18.60 18.61
C PRO A 162 8.66 18.08 17.47
N LEU A 163 7.49 18.71 17.23
CA LEU A 163 6.62 18.36 16.13
C LEU A 163 7.20 18.74 14.77
N ILE A 164 7.86 19.89 14.69
CA ILE A 164 8.61 20.32 13.48
C ILE A 164 9.75 19.32 13.21
N GLU A 165 10.49 18.95 14.26
CA GLU A 165 11.59 17.98 14.11
C GLU A 165 11.08 16.59 13.68
N SER A 166 9.95 16.14 14.22
CA SER A 166 9.33 14.89 13.76
C SER A 166 8.92 14.95 12.29
N ALA A 167 8.46 16.11 11.82
CA ALA A 167 8.16 16.33 10.39
C ALA A 167 9.43 16.29 9.54
N LEU A 168 10.56 16.84 10.02
CA LEU A 168 11.86 16.74 9.37
C LEU A 168 12.38 15.31 9.32
N ILE A 169 12.27 14.56 10.42
CA ILE A 169 12.63 13.14 10.47
C ILE A 169 11.82 12.34 9.45
N ARG A 170 10.50 12.53 9.44
CA ARG A 170 9.62 11.90 8.46
C ARG A 170 9.99 12.27 7.02
N LEU A 171 10.28 13.53 6.76
CA LEU A 171 10.71 14.02 5.45
C LEU A 171 12.03 13.37 5.03
N GLN A 172 12.98 13.25 5.94
CA GLN A 172 14.26 12.57 5.71
C GLN A 172 14.06 11.08 5.39
N MET A 173 13.20 10.38 6.14
CA MET A 173 12.87 8.98 5.89
C MET A 173 12.26 8.80 4.49
N VAL A 174 11.26 9.61 4.15
CA VAL A 174 10.61 9.56 2.82
C VAL A 174 11.63 9.88 1.72
N SER A 175 12.47 10.90 1.91
CA SER A 175 13.52 11.28 0.96
C SER A 175 14.56 10.16 0.76
N SER A 176 14.99 9.51 1.85
CA SER A 176 15.91 8.37 1.79
C SER A 176 15.30 7.18 1.04
N LEU A 177 14.06 6.82 1.39
CA LEU A 177 13.32 5.76 0.71
C LEU A 177 13.17 6.05 -0.79
N MET A 178 12.85 7.31 -1.14
CA MET A 178 12.75 7.74 -2.54
C MET A 178 14.08 7.68 -3.27
N ARG A 179 15.18 8.04 -2.61
CA ARG A 179 16.53 7.91 -3.19
C ARG A 179 16.84 6.46 -3.53
N ASP A 180 16.64 5.56 -2.59
CA ASP A 180 16.99 4.14 -2.74
C ASP A 180 16.10 3.49 -3.81
N ARG A 181 14.81 3.82 -3.82
CA ARG A 181 13.89 3.36 -4.85
C ARG A 181 14.24 3.94 -6.23
N ASN A 182 14.58 5.22 -6.31
CA ASN A 182 14.97 5.88 -7.55
C ASN A 182 16.20 5.22 -8.19
N VAL A 183 17.20 4.87 -7.38
CA VAL A 183 18.40 4.14 -7.86
C VAL A 183 18.02 2.77 -8.40
N THR A 184 17.15 2.04 -7.71
CA THR A 184 16.68 0.71 -8.13
C THR A 184 15.94 0.81 -9.46
N VAL A 185 14.96 1.69 -9.56
CA VAL A 185 14.12 1.89 -10.75
C VAL A 185 14.95 2.37 -11.94
N THR A 186 15.92 3.26 -11.74
CA THR A 186 16.81 3.71 -12.82
C THR A 186 17.63 2.56 -13.38
N ARG A 187 18.10 1.63 -12.51
CA ARG A 187 18.84 0.43 -12.93
C ARG A 187 17.93 -0.54 -13.68
N GLU A 188 16.74 -0.83 -13.13
CA GLU A 188 15.74 -1.70 -13.75
C GLU A 188 15.32 -1.17 -15.13
N ARG A 189 15.06 0.12 -15.24
CA ARG A 189 14.77 0.78 -16.52
C ARG A 189 15.91 0.61 -17.52
N ALA A 190 17.15 0.89 -17.12
CA ALA A 190 18.31 0.77 -18.03
C ALA A 190 18.48 -0.67 -18.54
N ASP A 191 18.26 -1.69 -17.71
CA ASP A 191 18.31 -3.09 -18.11
C ASP A 191 17.16 -3.43 -19.09
N ILE A 192 15.96 -2.93 -18.82
CA ILE A 192 14.79 -3.11 -19.68
C ILE A 192 15.02 -2.41 -21.04
N ASP A 193 15.52 -1.19 -21.06
CA ASP A 193 15.82 -0.43 -22.29
C ASP A 193 16.93 -1.12 -23.12
N HIS A 194 17.94 -1.68 -22.46
CA HIS A 194 18.97 -2.46 -23.13
C HIS A 194 18.38 -3.72 -23.80
N ARG A 195 17.48 -4.43 -23.11
CA ARG A 195 16.76 -5.58 -23.68
C ARG A 195 15.89 -5.17 -24.86
N LEU A 196 15.20 -4.03 -24.77
CA LEU A 196 14.44 -3.47 -25.88
C LEU A 196 15.32 -3.25 -27.12
N SER A 197 16.49 -2.63 -26.93
CA SER A 197 17.45 -2.42 -28.03
C SER A 197 17.85 -3.73 -28.69
N ASN A 198 18.13 -4.77 -27.90
CA ASN A 198 18.51 -6.09 -28.44
C ASN A 198 17.35 -6.74 -29.20
N VAL A 199 16.11 -6.63 -28.73
CA VAL A 199 14.93 -7.11 -29.44
C VAL A 199 14.74 -6.40 -30.76
N LEU A 200 14.89 -5.08 -30.79
CA LEU A 200 14.77 -4.31 -32.04
C LEU A 200 15.87 -4.65 -33.06
N HIS A 201 17.11 -4.85 -32.60
CA HIS A 201 18.23 -5.24 -33.47
C HIS A 201 18.08 -6.67 -34.03
N SER A 202 17.66 -7.62 -33.19
CA SER A 202 17.43 -9.00 -33.63
C SER A 202 16.31 -9.10 -34.67
N ASN A 203 15.33 -8.24 -34.62
CA ASN A 203 14.22 -8.17 -35.55
C ASN A 203 14.62 -7.72 -36.97
N LEU A 204 15.75 -7.04 -37.14
CA LEU A 204 16.25 -6.60 -38.46
C LEU A 204 16.94 -7.73 -39.23
N VAL A 205 17.31 -8.82 -38.55
CA VAL A 205 18.13 -9.92 -39.14
C VAL A 205 17.31 -11.17 -39.53
N LEU A 206 16.01 -11.20 -39.23
CA LEU A 206 15.14 -12.38 -39.39
C LEU A 206 14.71 -12.60 -40.88
N GLU A 207 15.60 -13.16 -41.68
CA GLU A 207 15.26 -13.65 -43.04
C GLU A 207 15.07 -15.18 -43.17
N GLN A 208 15.20 -15.96 -42.08
CA GLN A 208 15.20 -17.44 -42.19
C GLN A 208 14.19 -18.12 -41.27
N GLY A 209 13.15 -18.75 -41.84
CA GLY A 209 12.26 -19.73 -41.20
C GLY A 209 10.91 -19.21 -40.75
N LYS A 210 9.91 -19.19 -41.62
CA LYS A 210 8.60 -18.52 -41.46
C LYS A 210 7.77 -18.88 -40.23
N LEU A 211 7.80 -20.10 -39.70
CA LEU A 211 7.01 -20.51 -38.55
C LEU A 211 7.70 -20.16 -37.20
N LYS A 212 9.01 -20.43 -37.10
CA LYS A 212 9.80 -20.07 -35.91
C LYS A 212 9.80 -18.55 -35.66
N ALA A 213 9.76 -17.76 -36.73
CA ALA A 213 9.77 -16.31 -36.64
C ALA A 213 8.51 -15.73 -35.98
N VAL A 214 7.36 -16.39 -36.14
CA VAL A 214 6.09 -15.90 -35.47
C VAL A 214 6.11 -16.24 -33.98
N GLU A 215 6.53 -17.44 -33.59
CA GLU A 215 6.69 -17.83 -32.18
C GLU A 215 7.72 -16.93 -31.47
N ASP A 216 8.84 -16.62 -32.13
CA ASP A 216 9.87 -15.72 -31.62
C ASP A 216 9.31 -14.28 -31.42
N LEU A 217 8.49 -13.79 -32.37
CA LEU A 217 7.85 -12.47 -32.27
C LEU A 217 6.77 -12.43 -31.18
N GLU A 218 5.97 -13.47 -31.01
CA GLU A 218 5.02 -13.57 -29.91
C GLU A 218 5.71 -13.57 -28.55
N THR A 219 6.81 -14.32 -28.44
CA THR A 219 7.66 -14.33 -27.24
C THR A 219 8.22 -12.94 -26.94
N GLN A 220 8.63 -12.21 -27.99
CA GLN A 220 9.12 -10.84 -27.87
C GLN A 220 8.02 -9.86 -27.44
N ILE A 221 6.80 -9.96 -27.99
CA ILE A 221 5.66 -9.16 -27.56
C ILE A 221 5.36 -9.41 -26.08
N GLN A 222 5.38 -10.67 -25.66
CA GLN A 222 5.15 -11.04 -24.26
C GLN A 222 6.23 -10.46 -23.34
N ALA A 223 7.50 -10.54 -23.74
CA ALA A 223 8.62 -9.97 -23.00
C ALA A 223 8.52 -8.44 -22.92
N LEU A 224 8.20 -7.76 -24.04
CA LEU A 224 8.00 -6.31 -24.08
C LEU A 224 6.78 -5.88 -23.25
N SER A 225 5.69 -6.63 -23.30
CA SER A 225 4.49 -6.35 -22.51
C SER A 225 4.74 -6.52 -20.99
N SER A 226 5.53 -7.53 -20.62
CA SER A 226 5.97 -7.72 -19.24
C SER A 226 6.85 -6.56 -18.78
N ALA A 227 7.82 -6.16 -19.60
CA ALA A 227 8.70 -5.00 -19.35
C ALA A 227 7.89 -3.70 -19.19
N TYR A 228 6.92 -3.46 -20.09
CA TYR A 228 6.00 -2.34 -19.99
C TYR A 228 5.21 -2.35 -18.65
N GLY A 229 4.75 -3.53 -18.23
CA GLY A 229 4.06 -3.69 -16.94
C GLY A 229 4.93 -3.31 -15.74
N ILE A 230 6.21 -3.71 -15.74
CA ILE A 230 7.18 -3.33 -14.71
C ILE A 230 7.38 -1.82 -14.70
N LEU A 231 7.67 -1.21 -15.87
CA LEU A 231 7.85 0.24 -15.99
C LEU A 231 6.62 1.02 -15.54
N ALA A 232 5.42 0.52 -15.82
CA ALA A 232 4.17 1.14 -15.37
C ALA A 232 4.00 1.05 -13.85
N GLY A 233 4.36 -0.07 -13.25
CA GLY A 233 4.38 -0.26 -11.79
C GLY A 233 5.37 0.68 -11.11
N ASP A 234 6.59 0.76 -11.62
CA ASP A 234 7.64 1.63 -11.10
C ASP A 234 7.27 3.11 -11.22
N PHE A 235 6.71 3.51 -12.36
CA PHE A 235 6.19 4.85 -12.56
C PHE A 235 5.13 5.20 -11.51
N SER A 236 4.17 4.31 -11.27
CA SER A 236 3.11 4.54 -10.29
C SER A 236 3.66 4.70 -8.86
N LEU A 237 4.60 3.84 -8.47
CA LEU A 237 5.22 3.89 -7.14
C LEU A 237 6.06 5.16 -6.94
N LEU A 238 6.87 5.53 -7.94
CA LEU A 238 7.66 6.76 -7.87
C LEU A 238 6.77 8.00 -7.90
N ALA A 239 5.71 8.03 -8.70
CA ALA A 239 4.77 9.15 -8.76
C ALA A 239 4.04 9.35 -7.42
N GLU A 240 3.61 8.27 -6.78
CA GLU A 240 3.01 8.35 -5.45
C GLU A 240 4.02 8.85 -4.41
N GLY A 241 5.25 8.30 -4.42
CA GLY A 241 6.32 8.74 -3.54
C GLY A 241 6.69 10.21 -3.74
N ASN A 242 6.76 10.67 -4.99
CA ASN A 242 7.00 12.05 -5.35
C ASN A 242 5.91 12.99 -4.78
N ASN A 243 4.64 12.61 -4.89
CA ASN A 243 3.54 13.35 -4.31
C ASN A 243 3.59 13.40 -2.78
N ARG A 244 3.95 12.28 -2.13
CA ARG A 244 4.13 12.22 -0.67
C ARG A 244 5.28 13.13 -0.22
N LEU A 245 6.41 13.11 -0.93
CA LEU A 245 7.57 13.95 -0.65
C LEU A 245 7.22 15.44 -0.81
N ASN A 246 6.58 15.81 -1.92
CA ASN A 246 6.13 17.19 -2.15
C ASN A 246 5.16 17.67 -1.07
N THR A 247 4.18 16.86 -0.72
CA THR A 247 3.20 17.18 0.35
C THR A 247 3.89 17.37 1.69
N ALA A 248 4.89 16.54 2.02
CA ALA A 248 5.65 16.67 3.25
C ALA A 248 6.50 17.95 3.28
N ILE A 249 7.14 18.32 2.15
CA ILE A 249 7.88 19.58 1.99
C ILE A 249 6.95 20.78 2.22
N GLN A 250 5.79 20.79 1.56
CA GLN A 250 4.84 21.90 1.69
C GLN A 250 4.28 22.01 3.12
N LYS A 251 4.01 20.88 3.76
CA LYS A 251 3.57 20.86 5.16
C LYS A 251 4.63 21.42 6.10
N LEU A 252 5.89 21.01 5.92
CA LEU A 252 7.00 21.53 6.72
C LEU A 252 7.17 23.05 6.52
N ARG A 253 7.18 23.50 5.25
CA ARG A 253 7.26 24.94 4.91
C ARG A 253 6.13 25.73 5.57
N HIS A 254 4.91 25.21 5.52
CA HIS A 254 3.76 25.84 6.16
C HIS A 254 3.91 25.89 7.70
N MET A 255 4.41 24.83 8.32
CA MET A 255 4.65 24.79 9.77
C MET A 255 5.69 25.84 10.19
N LEU A 256 6.77 26.00 9.41
CA LEU A 256 7.83 26.95 9.71
C LEU A 256 7.41 28.41 9.48
N LEU A 257 6.77 28.71 8.37
CA LEU A 257 6.38 30.08 8.01
C LEU A 257 5.21 30.64 8.81
N ASN A 258 4.28 29.78 9.24
CA ASN A 258 3.10 30.23 9.99
C ASN A 258 3.29 30.18 11.51
N GLU A 259 4.48 29.82 12.01
CA GLU A 259 4.75 29.84 13.43
C GLU A 259 5.11 31.28 13.88
N PRO A 260 4.26 31.92 14.70
CA PRO A 260 4.43 33.32 15.03
C PRO A 260 5.63 33.61 15.96
N VAL A 261 6.25 32.55 16.50
CA VAL A 261 7.42 32.64 17.40
C VAL A 261 8.73 32.63 16.61
N LEU A 262 8.72 31.96 15.45
CA LEU A 262 9.88 31.88 14.57
C LEU A 262 10.08 33.16 13.78
N ASP A 263 11.34 33.46 13.49
CA ASP A 263 11.80 34.52 12.58
C ASP A 263 12.80 33.93 11.60
N ILE A 264 12.38 32.90 10.91
CA ILE A 264 13.25 32.15 9.99
C ILE A 264 13.54 33.01 8.75
N GLY A 265 14.82 33.26 8.50
CA GLY A 265 15.25 33.91 7.29
C GLY A 265 15.02 33.06 6.04
N PRO A 266 14.84 33.69 4.86
CA PRO A 266 14.65 32.97 3.61
C PRO A 266 15.80 32.03 3.25
N GLU A 267 17.02 32.40 3.62
CA GLU A 267 18.23 31.59 3.40
C GLU A 267 18.22 30.33 4.25
N ALA A 268 17.92 30.45 5.53
CA ALA A 268 17.83 29.31 6.45
C ALA A 268 16.68 28.35 6.07
N LEU A 269 15.55 28.91 5.66
CA LEU A 269 14.45 28.11 5.15
C LEU A 269 14.83 27.36 3.88
N HIS A 270 15.52 28.03 2.96
CA HIS A 270 16.00 27.42 1.73
C HIS A 270 17.01 26.31 2.02
N GLU A 271 17.99 26.55 2.86
CA GLU A 271 19.01 25.56 3.24
C GLU A 271 18.40 24.33 3.89
N LEU A 272 17.40 24.51 4.75
CA LEU A 272 16.70 23.39 5.40
C LEU A 272 15.90 22.53 4.42
N ILE A 273 15.32 23.12 3.39
CA ILE A 273 14.39 22.46 2.46
C ILE A 273 15.09 22.01 1.17
N MET A 274 16.15 22.70 0.74
CA MET A 274 16.85 22.48 -0.53
C MET A 274 17.24 21.01 -0.79
N PRO A 275 17.77 20.23 0.17
CA PRO A 275 18.14 18.83 -0.08
C PRO A 275 16.94 17.96 -0.50
N TYR A 276 15.76 18.30 0.00
CA TYR A 276 14.51 17.58 -0.31
C TYR A 276 13.89 18.04 -1.64
N GLU A 277 14.02 19.32 -1.97
CA GLU A 277 13.62 19.87 -3.28
C GLU A 277 14.50 19.31 -4.40
N GLN A 278 15.81 19.21 -4.17
CA GLN A 278 16.71 18.53 -5.11
C GLN A 278 16.30 17.08 -5.32
N ARG A 279 15.97 16.35 -4.24
CA ARG A 279 15.48 14.98 -4.34
C ARG A 279 14.18 14.90 -5.14
N LEU A 280 13.26 15.85 -4.93
CA LEU A 280 12.02 15.94 -5.68
C LEU A 280 12.28 16.10 -7.18
N GLN A 281 13.24 16.96 -7.55
CA GLN A 281 13.65 17.18 -8.94
C GLN A 281 14.30 15.94 -9.56
N GLU A 282 15.17 15.23 -8.81
CA GLU A 282 15.78 13.98 -9.27
C GLU A 282 14.74 12.90 -9.54
N VAL A 283 13.77 12.74 -8.62
CA VAL A 283 12.66 11.76 -8.81
C VAL A 283 11.78 12.18 -9.97
N GLN A 284 11.51 13.47 -10.15
CA GLN A 284 10.76 13.99 -11.29
C GLN A 284 11.45 13.69 -12.62
N ALA A 285 12.78 13.91 -12.71
CA ALA A 285 13.56 13.57 -13.89
C ALA A 285 13.47 12.06 -14.22
N SER A 286 13.56 11.20 -13.19
CA SER A 286 13.41 9.75 -13.37
C SER A 286 12.01 9.36 -13.81
N LEU A 287 10.96 10.04 -13.34
CA LEU A 287 9.58 9.85 -13.80
C LEU A 287 9.43 10.19 -15.28
N ASP A 288 10.04 11.28 -15.74
CA ASP A 288 10.00 11.68 -17.15
C ASP A 288 10.75 10.67 -18.03
N GLU A 289 11.88 10.15 -17.55
CA GLU A 289 12.63 9.09 -18.23
C GLU A 289 11.85 7.75 -18.26
N LEU A 290 11.20 7.36 -17.17
CA LEU A 290 10.32 6.18 -17.13
C LEU A 290 9.14 6.32 -18.09
N ARG A 291 8.57 7.51 -18.18
CA ARG A 291 7.50 7.80 -19.13
C ARG A 291 7.97 7.59 -20.56
N LEU A 292 9.13 8.14 -20.91
CA LEU A 292 9.73 8.00 -22.23
C LEU A 292 10.05 6.52 -22.52
N SER A 293 10.65 5.81 -21.57
CA SER A 293 10.93 4.37 -21.72
C SER A 293 9.65 3.57 -21.95
N ARG A 294 8.58 3.86 -21.19
CA ARG A 294 7.28 3.22 -21.35
C ARG A 294 6.66 3.51 -22.73
N GLU A 295 6.75 4.74 -23.20
CA GLU A 295 6.28 5.13 -24.54
C GLU A 295 7.07 4.41 -25.64
N ASN A 296 8.39 4.27 -25.47
CA ASN A 296 9.24 3.52 -26.40
C ASN A 296 8.88 2.03 -26.42
N HIS A 297 8.62 1.42 -25.26
CA HIS A 297 8.19 0.03 -25.18
C HIS A 297 6.82 -0.18 -25.83
N GLN A 298 5.89 0.73 -25.61
CA GLN A 298 4.59 0.70 -26.27
C GLN A 298 4.73 0.79 -27.80
N ALA A 299 5.55 1.73 -28.27
CA ALA A 299 5.84 1.87 -29.70
C ALA A 299 6.50 0.61 -30.29
N ALA A 300 7.42 -0.01 -29.54
CA ALA A 300 8.05 -1.26 -29.94
C ALA A 300 7.04 -2.42 -30.01
N ILE A 301 6.15 -2.53 -29.05
CA ILE A 301 5.06 -3.52 -29.07
C ILE A 301 4.22 -3.33 -30.33
N ASP A 302 3.84 -2.09 -30.65
CA ASP A 302 3.04 -1.78 -31.82
C ASP A 302 3.76 -2.08 -33.13
N VAL A 303 5.09 -1.81 -33.20
CA VAL A 303 5.93 -2.17 -34.36
C VAL A 303 6.04 -3.68 -34.51
N VAL A 304 6.30 -4.41 -33.44
CA VAL A 304 6.40 -5.88 -33.50
C VAL A 304 5.04 -6.49 -33.86
N ARG A 305 3.93 -5.97 -33.28
CA ARG A 305 2.58 -6.39 -33.63
C ARG A 305 2.28 -6.14 -35.11
N SER A 306 2.59 -4.94 -35.63
CA SER A 306 2.43 -4.63 -37.05
C SER A 306 3.25 -5.55 -37.95
N LYS A 307 4.44 -5.92 -37.49
CA LYS A 307 5.29 -6.88 -38.22
C LYS A 307 4.68 -8.28 -38.23
N VAL A 308 4.12 -8.74 -37.11
CA VAL A 308 3.33 -9.97 -37.03
C VAL A 308 2.16 -9.92 -37.98
N ASP A 309 1.40 -8.83 -38.00
CA ASP A 309 0.24 -8.64 -38.86
C ASP A 309 0.66 -8.70 -40.36
N ILE A 310 1.77 -8.05 -40.73
CA ILE A 310 2.31 -8.09 -42.07
C ILE A 310 2.80 -9.51 -42.46
N MET A 311 3.45 -10.20 -41.54
CA MET A 311 3.90 -11.59 -41.75
C MET A 311 2.71 -12.52 -41.93
N MET A 312 1.68 -12.38 -41.06
CA MET A 312 0.41 -13.13 -41.18
C MET A 312 -0.30 -12.86 -42.52
N SER A 313 -0.29 -11.62 -42.99
CA SER A 313 -0.91 -11.26 -44.26
C SER A 313 -0.06 -11.71 -45.48
N LYS A 314 1.24 -11.80 -45.31
CA LYS A 314 2.20 -12.24 -46.38
C LYS A 314 2.43 -13.76 -46.43
N THR A 315 2.19 -14.43 -45.30
CA THR A 315 2.27 -15.89 -45.29
C THR A 315 1.11 -16.44 -46.12
N ASN A 316 1.47 -17.16 -47.13
CA ASN A 316 0.58 -17.83 -48.07
C ASN A 316 -0.58 -18.56 -47.40
N ILE A 317 -1.54 -18.99 -48.20
CA ILE A 317 -2.68 -19.84 -47.92
C ILE A 317 -2.45 -20.89 -46.83
N GLU A 318 -1.21 -21.39 -46.67
CA GLU A 318 -0.80 -22.34 -45.61
C GLU A 318 -0.96 -21.78 -44.19
N THR A 319 -0.56 -20.54 -43.95
CA THR A 319 -0.72 -19.91 -42.60
C THR A 319 -2.17 -19.53 -42.36
N GLN A 320 -2.87 -19.09 -43.41
CA GLN A 320 -4.31 -18.90 -43.35
C GLN A 320 -5.05 -20.24 -43.18
N GLN A 321 -4.52 -21.31 -43.81
CA GLN A 321 -5.06 -22.66 -43.64
C GLN A 321 -4.87 -23.16 -42.23
N GLN A 322 -3.69 -22.96 -41.62
CA GLN A 322 -3.42 -23.33 -40.23
C GLN A 322 -4.31 -22.53 -39.23
N ILE A 323 -4.52 -21.23 -39.43
CA ILE A 323 -5.45 -20.44 -38.65
C ILE A 323 -6.87 -20.92 -38.86
N LYS A 324 -7.25 -21.23 -40.10
CA LYS A 324 -8.53 -21.82 -40.44
C LYS A 324 -8.70 -23.20 -39.82
N ASP A 325 -7.66 -24.01 -39.83
CA ASP A 325 -7.65 -25.34 -39.21
C ASP A 325 -7.71 -25.23 -37.68
N LEU A 326 -7.00 -24.26 -37.05
CA LEU A 326 -7.12 -23.93 -35.64
C LEU A 326 -8.51 -23.38 -35.26
N MET A 327 -9.11 -22.53 -36.10
CA MET A 327 -10.50 -22.09 -35.95
C MET A 327 -11.50 -23.22 -36.15
N VAL A 328 -11.28 -24.08 -37.15
CA VAL A 328 -12.08 -25.30 -37.38
C VAL A 328 -11.92 -26.24 -36.23
N LEU A 329 -10.71 -26.45 -35.69
CA LEU A 329 -10.45 -27.25 -34.51
C LEU A 329 -11.15 -26.67 -33.27
N ASN A 330 -11.04 -25.39 -33.04
CA ASN A 330 -11.70 -24.72 -31.92
C ASN A 330 -13.23 -24.76 -32.07
N THR A 331 -13.73 -24.57 -33.28
CA THR A 331 -15.17 -24.70 -33.60
C THR A 331 -15.61 -26.15 -33.47
N SER A 332 -14.77 -27.12 -33.86
CA SER A 332 -15.05 -28.53 -33.67
C SER A 332 -15.04 -28.94 -32.19
N MET A 333 -14.09 -28.40 -31.41
CA MET A 333 -14.03 -28.60 -29.97
C MET A 333 -15.23 -27.97 -29.25
N GLN A 334 -15.67 -26.79 -29.65
CA GLN A 334 -16.90 -26.18 -29.15
C GLN A 334 -18.14 -27.00 -29.52
N LYS A 335 -18.23 -27.45 -30.79
CA LYS A 335 -19.29 -28.39 -31.21
C LYS A 335 -19.22 -29.70 -30.46
N GLN A 336 -18.04 -30.23 -30.25
CA GLN A 336 -17.82 -31.47 -29.49
C GLN A 336 -18.20 -31.28 -28.02
N SER A 337 -17.79 -30.15 -27.39
CA SER A 337 -18.24 -29.81 -26.05
C SER A 337 -19.73 -29.65 -25.93
N LEU A 338 -20.38 -28.95 -26.88
CA LEU A 338 -21.84 -28.83 -26.95
C LEU A 338 -22.48 -30.21 -27.17
N THR A 339 -21.89 -31.06 -28.05
CA THR A 339 -22.37 -32.45 -28.27
C THR A 339 -22.21 -33.29 -27.01
N PHE A 340 -21.10 -33.18 -26.29
CA PHE A 340 -20.90 -33.86 -25.01
C PHE A 340 -21.89 -33.36 -23.95
N GLN A 341 -22.10 -32.04 -23.85
CA GLN A 341 -23.07 -31.47 -22.92
C GLN A 341 -24.47 -31.94 -23.25
N PHE A 342 -24.83 -31.98 -24.54
CA PHE A 342 -26.12 -32.47 -24.98
C PHE A 342 -26.26 -33.98 -24.73
N ALA A 343 -25.26 -34.79 -25.03
CA ALA A 343 -25.26 -36.21 -24.77
C ALA A 343 -25.34 -36.53 -23.27
N ALA A 344 -24.58 -35.81 -22.44
CA ALA A 344 -24.63 -35.92 -20.99
C ALA A 344 -26.02 -35.58 -20.45
N GLY A 345 -26.58 -34.44 -20.91
CA GLY A 345 -27.93 -33.99 -20.53
C GLY A 345 -29.02 -34.99 -20.98
N LEU A 346 -28.86 -35.62 -22.15
CA LEU A 346 -29.77 -36.61 -22.66
C LEU A 346 -29.70 -37.93 -21.85
N ILE A 347 -28.49 -38.36 -21.48
CA ILE A 347 -28.28 -39.50 -20.57
C ILE A 347 -28.87 -39.19 -19.21
N GLU A 348 -28.60 -38.02 -18.64
CA GLU A 348 -29.16 -37.57 -17.38
C GLU A 348 -30.70 -37.55 -17.43
N PHE A 349 -31.25 -37.01 -18.53
CA PHE A 349 -32.71 -37.03 -18.77
C PHE A 349 -33.28 -38.45 -18.80
N ILE A 350 -32.66 -39.36 -19.57
CA ILE A 350 -33.14 -40.77 -19.67
C ILE A 350 -33.03 -41.46 -18.31
N VAL A 351 -31.92 -41.26 -17.60
CA VAL A 351 -31.70 -41.84 -16.27
C VAL A 351 -32.73 -41.31 -15.28
N LEU A 352 -32.93 -39.99 -15.27
CA LEU A 352 -33.93 -39.34 -14.40
C LEU A 352 -35.36 -39.79 -14.76
N ALA A 353 -35.67 -39.91 -16.04
CA ALA A 353 -36.99 -40.39 -16.49
C ALA A 353 -37.20 -41.83 -16.07
N TYR A 354 -36.19 -42.70 -16.22
CA TYR A 354 -36.28 -44.11 -15.80
C TYR A 354 -36.42 -44.27 -14.28
N TYR A 355 -35.55 -43.59 -13.52
CA TYR A 355 -35.62 -43.65 -12.07
C TYR A 355 -36.86 -42.95 -11.50
N GLY A 356 -37.26 -41.82 -12.09
CA GLY A 356 -38.49 -41.10 -11.72
C GLY A 356 -39.75 -41.96 -11.93
N HIS A 357 -39.81 -42.62 -13.09
CA HIS A 357 -40.87 -43.55 -13.37
C HIS A 357 -40.89 -44.75 -12.39
N SER A 358 -39.72 -45.40 -12.18
CA SER A 358 -39.58 -46.53 -11.28
C SER A 358 -39.88 -46.16 -9.82
N LEU A 359 -39.38 -45.00 -9.36
CA LEU A 359 -39.62 -44.48 -8.02
C LEU A 359 -41.11 -44.21 -7.78
N TRP A 360 -41.78 -43.55 -8.73
CA TRP A 360 -43.21 -43.27 -8.65
C TRP A 360 -44.04 -44.53 -8.62
N LYS A 361 -43.74 -45.50 -9.50
CA LYS A 361 -44.41 -46.81 -9.52
C LYS A 361 -44.22 -47.56 -8.21
N ASN A 362 -43.04 -47.54 -7.61
CA ASN A 362 -42.76 -48.32 -6.40
C ASN A 362 -43.26 -47.65 -5.11
N LEU A 363 -43.18 -46.30 -5.03
CA LEU A 363 -43.58 -45.56 -3.81
C LEU A 363 -45.07 -45.24 -3.76
N ALA A 364 -45.73 -45.08 -4.90
CA ALA A 364 -47.14 -44.68 -4.98
C ALA A 364 -47.92 -45.53 -5.96
N HIS A 365 -47.84 -46.86 -5.81
CA HIS A 365 -48.39 -47.83 -6.76
C HIS A 365 -49.89 -47.62 -7.04
N ALA A 366 -50.70 -47.39 -6.02
CA ALA A 366 -52.15 -47.20 -6.15
C ALA A 366 -52.49 -45.87 -6.87
N ALA A 367 -51.80 -44.80 -6.60
CA ALA A 367 -51.95 -43.52 -7.30
C ALA A 367 -51.42 -43.56 -8.75
N TYR A 368 -50.41 -44.38 -8.98
CA TYR A 368 -49.82 -44.59 -10.30
C TYR A 368 -50.79 -45.33 -11.23
N GLU A 369 -51.42 -46.39 -10.76
CA GLU A 369 -52.41 -47.19 -11.55
C GLU A 369 -53.70 -46.42 -11.86
N SER A 370 -54.07 -45.43 -11.03
CA SER A 370 -55.28 -44.64 -11.25
C SER A 370 -55.17 -43.60 -12.35
N ILE A 371 -53.96 -43.31 -12.79
CA ILE A 371 -53.67 -42.24 -13.79
C ILE A 371 -53.47 -42.89 -15.17
N PRO A 372 -54.08 -42.31 -16.25
CA PRO A 372 -53.86 -42.82 -17.61
C PRO A 372 -52.35 -42.76 -17.99
N THR A 373 -51.88 -43.82 -18.64
CA THR A 373 -50.48 -44.06 -19.00
C THR A 373 -49.85 -42.89 -19.82
N SER A 374 -50.67 -42.26 -20.65
CA SER A 374 -50.25 -41.08 -21.41
C SER A 374 -49.91 -39.86 -20.53
N ILE A 375 -50.70 -39.64 -19.47
CA ILE A 375 -50.48 -38.56 -18.52
C ILE A 375 -49.25 -38.85 -17.65
N GLN A 376 -49.07 -40.11 -17.22
CA GLN A 376 -47.88 -40.54 -16.49
C GLN A 376 -46.61 -40.29 -17.30
N LEU A 377 -46.60 -40.64 -18.59
CA LEU A 377 -45.47 -40.40 -19.48
C LEU A 377 -45.13 -38.92 -19.60
N VAL A 378 -46.15 -38.09 -19.88
CA VAL A 378 -45.95 -36.62 -20.01
C VAL A 378 -45.38 -36.03 -18.72
N PHE A 379 -45.86 -36.46 -17.57
CA PHE A 379 -45.43 -35.95 -16.27
C PHE A 379 -43.98 -36.33 -15.96
N VAL A 380 -43.59 -37.58 -16.22
CA VAL A 380 -42.19 -38.04 -16.04
C VAL A 380 -41.26 -37.28 -16.97
N LEU A 381 -41.65 -37.08 -18.24
CA LEU A 381 -40.84 -36.36 -19.20
C LEU A 381 -40.69 -34.86 -18.82
N LEU A 382 -41.76 -34.20 -18.38
CA LEU A 382 -41.73 -32.81 -17.94
C LEU A 382 -40.89 -32.64 -16.68
N PHE A 383 -41.00 -33.53 -15.70
CA PHE A 383 -40.23 -33.50 -14.47
C PHE A 383 -38.74 -33.71 -14.75
N SER A 384 -38.38 -34.71 -15.52
CA SER A 384 -37.00 -35.04 -15.88
C SER A 384 -36.37 -33.91 -16.72
N GLY A 385 -37.10 -33.39 -17.72
CA GLY A 385 -36.63 -32.27 -18.54
C GLY A 385 -36.47 -30.98 -17.72
N GLY A 386 -37.40 -30.71 -16.81
CA GLY A 386 -37.32 -29.58 -15.89
C GLY A 386 -36.13 -29.68 -14.94
N THR A 387 -35.83 -30.88 -14.45
CA THR A 387 -34.67 -31.11 -13.57
C THR A 387 -33.36 -30.88 -14.32
N VAL A 388 -33.19 -31.44 -15.51
CA VAL A 388 -32.01 -31.24 -16.34
C VAL A 388 -31.85 -29.75 -16.70
N TYR A 389 -32.94 -29.07 -17.03
CA TYR A 389 -32.91 -27.63 -17.29
C TYR A 389 -32.51 -26.79 -16.05
N CYS A 390 -33.00 -27.20 -14.89
CA CYS A 390 -32.66 -26.56 -13.63
C CYS A 390 -31.18 -26.76 -13.26
N THR A 391 -30.60 -27.94 -13.44
CA THR A 391 -29.18 -28.21 -13.21
C THR A 391 -28.30 -27.37 -14.11
N HIS A 392 -28.67 -27.19 -15.38
CA HIS A 392 -27.98 -26.29 -16.30
C HIS A 392 -28.02 -24.82 -15.85
N LEU A 393 -29.18 -24.32 -15.45
CA LEU A 393 -29.32 -22.94 -14.93
C LEU A 393 -28.52 -22.73 -13.64
N TRP A 394 -28.45 -23.74 -12.77
CA TRP A 394 -27.60 -23.70 -11.57
C TRP A 394 -26.11 -23.63 -11.93
N ALA A 395 -25.69 -24.38 -12.94
CA ALA A 395 -24.32 -24.34 -13.42
C ALA A 395 -23.93 -22.94 -13.99
N GLU A 396 -24.80 -22.33 -14.77
CA GLU A 396 -24.63 -20.95 -15.29
C GLU A 396 -24.57 -19.91 -14.15
N PHE A 397 -25.44 -20.06 -13.15
CA PHE A 397 -25.43 -19.17 -11.98
C PHE A 397 -24.12 -19.26 -11.19
N LEU A 398 -23.59 -20.49 -11.00
CA LEU A 398 -22.31 -20.72 -10.30
C LEU A 398 -21.11 -20.20 -11.12
N GLN A 399 -21.24 -20.11 -12.46
CA GLN A 399 -20.24 -19.51 -13.33
C GLN A 399 -20.24 -17.97 -13.30
N GLY A 400 -21.13 -17.35 -12.51
CA GLY A 400 -21.15 -15.90 -12.25
C GLY A 400 -22.15 -15.11 -13.08
N GLU A 401 -23.02 -15.76 -13.86
CA GLU A 401 -24.07 -15.10 -14.61
C GLU A 401 -25.28 -14.72 -13.72
N HIS A 402 -25.15 -13.62 -13.00
CA HIS A 402 -26.18 -13.17 -12.03
C HIS A 402 -27.56 -12.86 -12.63
N HIS A 403 -27.65 -12.62 -13.94
CA HIS A 403 -28.92 -12.38 -14.61
C HIS A 403 -29.82 -13.64 -14.67
N VAL A 404 -29.23 -14.82 -14.52
CA VAL A 404 -29.96 -16.12 -14.49
C VAL A 404 -30.63 -16.39 -13.15
N LYS A 405 -30.28 -15.68 -12.08
CA LYS A 405 -30.77 -15.89 -10.70
C LYS A 405 -32.29 -16.01 -10.59
N LYS A 406 -33.03 -15.12 -11.30
CA LYS A 406 -34.50 -15.16 -11.26
C LYS A 406 -35.08 -16.41 -11.94
N LYS A 407 -34.44 -16.87 -13.03
CA LYS A 407 -34.84 -18.08 -13.75
C LYS A 407 -34.55 -19.34 -12.92
N VAL A 408 -33.39 -19.38 -12.26
CA VAL A 408 -33.00 -20.47 -11.33
C VAL A 408 -34.03 -20.62 -10.21
N ILE A 409 -34.36 -19.51 -9.54
CA ILE A 409 -35.33 -19.51 -8.45
C ILE A 409 -36.72 -19.96 -8.97
N ALA A 410 -37.16 -19.44 -10.10
CA ALA A 410 -38.46 -19.76 -10.68
C ALA A 410 -38.56 -21.26 -11.08
N THR A 411 -37.55 -21.79 -11.78
CA THR A 411 -37.53 -23.20 -12.21
C THR A 411 -37.40 -24.15 -11.04
N THR A 412 -36.56 -23.84 -10.04
CA THR A 412 -36.47 -24.63 -8.81
C THR A 412 -37.77 -24.61 -8.04
N ALA A 413 -38.46 -23.47 -7.93
CA ALA A 413 -39.78 -23.38 -7.29
C ALA A 413 -40.85 -24.22 -8.02
N ILE A 414 -40.87 -24.15 -9.36
CA ILE A 414 -41.81 -24.94 -10.18
C ILE A 414 -41.57 -26.44 -9.99
N LEU A 415 -40.32 -26.89 -10.02
CA LEU A 415 -39.96 -28.27 -9.78
C LEU A 415 -40.36 -28.74 -8.38
N LEU A 416 -40.17 -27.91 -7.39
CA LEU A 416 -40.53 -28.21 -6.00
C LEU A 416 -42.06 -28.31 -5.83
N ILE A 417 -42.82 -27.43 -6.48
CA ILE A 417 -44.30 -27.49 -6.52
C ILE A 417 -44.72 -28.80 -7.20
N LEU A 418 -44.12 -29.14 -8.35
CA LEU A 418 -44.44 -30.34 -9.11
C LEU A 418 -44.15 -31.60 -8.32
N PHE A 419 -43.02 -31.62 -7.60
CA PHE A 419 -42.65 -32.69 -6.68
C PHE A 419 -43.64 -32.82 -5.50
N THR A 420 -44.03 -31.69 -4.89
CA THR A 420 -44.98 -31.69 -3.78
C THR A 420 -46.37 -32.14 -4.23
N VAL A 421 -46.81 -31.79 -5.43
CA VAL A 421 -48.05 -32.27 -6.00
C VAL A 421 -48.05 -33.80 -6.17
N ILE A 422 -46.97 -34.37 -6.67
CA ILE A 422 -46.76 -35.82 -6.78
C ILE A 422 -46.84 -36.48 -5.39
N LEU A 423 -46.15 -35.88 -4.41
CA LEU A 423 -46.09 -36.40 -3.06
C LEU A 423 -47.44 -36.36 -2.37
N ILE A 424 -48.20 -35.29 -2.53
CA ILE A 424 -49.56 -35.14 -2.00
C ILE A 424 -50.51 -36.14 -2.69
N ALA A 425 -50.42 -36.26 -4.01
CA ALA A 425 -51.23 -37.22 -4.76
C ALA A 425 -50.92 -38.68 -4.31
N SER A 426 -49.65 -38.99 -4.03
CA SER A 426 -49.22 -40.30 -3.49
C SER A 426 -49.79 -40.60 -2.10
N VAL A 427 -49.94 -39.55 -1.24
CA VAL A 427 -50.44 -39.70 0.14
C VAL A 427 -51.93 -39.70 0.20
N LEU A 428 -52.64 -38.92 -0.66
CA LEU A 428 -54.09 -38.81 -0.68
C LEU A 428 -54.80 -40.00 -1.35
N TYR A 429 -54.08 -40.79 -2.17
CA TYR A 429 -54.56 -42.04 -2.72
C TYR A 429 -53.91 -43.23 -2.03
N PRO A 430 -54.26 -43.51 -0.73
CA PRO A 430 -53.85 -44.76 -0.11
C PRO A 430 -54.56 -45.92 -0.83
N ALA A 431 -53.82 -47.00 -1.03
CA ALA A 431 -54.33 -48.23 -1.64
C ALA A 431 -55.66 -48.57 -1.02
N GLY A 432 -56.72 -48.33 -1.76
CA GLY A 432 -58.03 -48.79 -1.37
C GLY A 432 -57.95 -50.27 -1.22
N VAL A 433 -58.21 -50.71 -0.02
CA VAL A 433 -58.44 -52.12 0.35
C VAL A 433 -59.45 -52.73 -0.62
N SER A 434 -59.04 -53.67 -1.45
CA SER A 434 -59.85 -54.65 -2.06
C SER A 434 -59.16 -56.00 -1.99
#